data_9c87e29d302fc82cc55dc63fb10e4b85
#
_entry.id   9c87e29d302fc82cc55dc63fb10e4b85
#
_cell.length_a   1.000
_cell.length_b   1.000
_cell.length_c   1.000
_cell.angle_alpha   90.00
_cell.angle_beta   90.00
_cell.angle_gamma   90.00
#
_symmetry.space_group_name_H-M   'P 1'
#
loop_
_entity.id
_entity.type
_entity.pdbx_description
1 polymer ?
#
loop_
_entity_poly.entity_id
_entity_poly.type
_entity_poly.pdbx_seq_one_letter_code
_entity_poly.pdbx_strand_id
1 'polypeptide(L)' 'VLPGDVNGDGKISSMDYVLVKNHILNIKKLTGNAAKAADVNGDGKISSMDYVLIKNDILGIKKINK' A
#
# COMPACT_ATOMS: atom_id res chain seq x y z
N VAL A 1 -1.32 -0.78 -12.58
CA VAL A 1 -1.22 -0.99 -11.14
C VAL A 1 -1.98 0.11 -10.42
N LEU A 2 -2.91 -0.27 -9.56
CA LEU A 2 -3.71 0.68 -8.79
C LEU A 2 -2.94 1.01 -7.50
N PRO A 3 -2.56 2.28 -7.27
CA PRO A 3 -1.84 2.63 -6.04
C PRO A 3 -2.62 2.23 -4.79
N GLY A 4 -1.96 1.51 -3.91
CA GLY A 4 -2.57 1.00 -2.69
C GLY A 4 -3.21 -0.37 -2.80
N ASP A 5 -3.44 -0.86 -4.02
CA ASP A 5 -4.00 -2.19 -4.24
C ASP A 5 -2.87 -3.21 -4.34
N VAL A 6 -2.30 -3.54 -3.21
CA VAL A 6 -1.09 -4.35 -3.13
C VAL A 6 -1.33 -5.80 -3.55
N ASN A 7 -2.50 -6.34 -3.20
CA ASN A 7 -2.81 -7.74 -3.52
C ASN A 7 -3.43 -7.92 -4.91
N GLY A 8 -3.71 -6.82 -5.63
CA GLY A 8 -4.20 -6.90 -7.00
C GLY A 8 -5.66 -7.32 -7.14
N ASP A 9 -6.48 -7.10 -6.13
CA ASP A 9 -7.89 -7.51 -6.18
C ASP A 9 -8.83 -6.43 -6.71
N GLY A 10 -8.29 -5.28 -7.09
CA GLY A 10 -9.08 -4.15 -7.61
C GLY A 10 -9.60 -3.20 -6.56
N LYS A 11 -9.26 -3.40 -5.31
CA LYS A 11 -9.71 -2.56 -4.20
C LYS A 11 -8.58 -2.28 -3.24
N ILE A 12 -8.71 -1.17 -2.51
CA ILE A 12 -7.82 -0.86 -1.40
C ILE A 12 -8.55 -1.25 -0.13
N SER A 13 -8.02 -2.23 0.59
CA SER A 13 -8.68 -2.80 1.77
C SER A 13 -7.67 -3.05 2.88
N SER A 14 -8.15 -3.56 4.01
CA SER A 14 -7.29 -3.86 5.15
C SER A 14 -6.22 -4.89 4.81
N MET A 15 -6.46 -5.77 3.83
CA MET A 15 -5.45 -6.73 3.40
C MET A 15 -4.23 -6.02 2.82
N ASP A 16 -4.45 -4.98 2.01
CA ASP A 16 -3.36 -4.20 1.44
C ASP A 16 -2.54 -3.52 2.53
N TYR A 17 -3.22 -2.98 3.51
CA TYR A 17 -2.61 -2.37 4.69
C TYR A 17 -1.70 -3.37 5.42
N VAL A 18 -2.19 -4.59 5.65
CA VAL A 18 -1.42 -5.63 6.31
C VAL A 18 -0.18 -6.01 5.49
N LEU A 19 -0.33 -6.11 4.17
CA LEU A 19 0.79 -6.46 3.31
C LEU A 19 1.90 -5.41 3.36
N VAL A 20 1.53 -4.14 3.36
CA VAL A 20 2.51 -3.05 3.48
C VAL A 20 3.16 -3.07 4.86
N LYS A 21 2.37 -3.29 5.90
CA LYS A 21 2.91 -3.38 7.25
C LYS A 21 3.96 -4.50 7.36
N ASN A 22 3.67 -5.66 6.79
CA ASN A 22 4.60 -6.78 6.82
C ASN A 22 5.89 -6.48 6.08
N HIS A 23 5.80 -5.73 4.98
CA HIS A 23 6.99 -5.31 4.26
C HIS A 23 7.85 -4.37 5.11
N ILE A 24 7.22 -3.37 5.73
CA ILE A 24 7.93 -2.40 6.57
C ILE A 24 8.61 -3.09 7.74
N LEU A 25 7.93 -4.05 8.36
CA LEU A 25 8.46 -4.80 9.48
C LEU A 25 9.44 -5.91 9.08
N ASN A 26 9.69 -6.06 7.78
CA ASN A 26 10.63 -7.04 7.25
C ASN A 26 10.16 -8.48 7.45
N ILE A 27 8.87 -8.68 7.65
CA ILE A 27 8.28 -10.02 7.81
C ILE A 27 8.17 -10.69 6.44
N LYS A 28 7.69 -9.94 5.46
CA LYS A 28 7.57 -10.43 4.09
C LYS A 28 7.76 -9.29 3.11
N LYS A 29 8.78 -9.38 2.26
CA LYS A 29 9.07 -8.35 1.28
C LYS A 29 8.11 -8.43 0.09
N LEU A 30 7.67 -7.28 -0.38
CA LEU A 30 6.86 -7.17 -1.58
C LEU A 30 7.77 -7.02 -2.79
N THR A 31 7.35 -7.58 -3.92
CA THR A 31 8.11 -7.51 -5.16
C THR A 31 7.16 -7.27 -6.33
N GLY A 32 7.72 -6.86 -7.47
CA GLY A 32 6.96 -6.68 -8.70
C GLY A 32 5.84 -5.65 -8.57
N ASN A 33 4.67 -5.98 -9.11
CA ASN A 33 3.53 -5.06 -9.10
C ASN A 33 3.03 -4.77 -7.69
N ALA A 34 3.16 -5.73 -6.78
CA ALA A 34 2.78 -5.50 -5.38
C ALA A 34 3.60 -4.39 -4.76
N ALA A 35 4.92 -4.40 -5.02
CA ALA A 35 5.80 -3.35 -4.51
C ALA A 35 5.46 -2.00 -5.12
N LYS A 36 5.15 -1.97 -6.42
CA LYS A 36 4.76 -0.72 -7.09
C LYS A 36 3.46 -0.16 -6.53
N ALA A 37 2.49 -1.02 -6.27
CA ALA A 37 1.22 -0.60 -5.69
C ALA A 37 1.40 -0.13 -4.26
N ALA A 38 2.30 -0.74 -3.52
CA ALA A 38 2.56 -0.37 -2.13
C ALA A 38 3.25 0.99 -2.02
N ASP A 39 4.00 1.39 -3.04
CA ASP A 39 4.63 2.71 -3.08
C ASP A 39 3.60 3.75 -3.52
N VAL A 40 2.70 4.10 -2.61
CA VAL A 40 1.53 4.92 -2.91
C VAL A 40 1.91 6.35 -3.29
N ASN A 41 2.91 6.91 -2.64
CA ASN A 41 3.33 8.29 -2.91
C ASN A 41 4.34 8.41 -4.05
N GLY A 42 4.81 7.29 -4.60
CA GLY A 42 5.69 7.30 -5.76
C GLY A 42 7.11 7.78 -5.49
N ASP A 43 7.60 7.63 -4.25
CA ASP A 43 8.94 8.11 -3.90
C ASP A 43 10.04 7.07 -4.12
N GLY A 44 9.69 5.90 -4.62
CA GLY A 44 10.64 4.83 -4.88
C GLY A 44 10.87 3.90 -3.70
N LYS A 45 10.18 4.10 -2.60
CA LYS A 45 10.32 3.28 -1.39
C LYS A 45 8.97 2.96 -0.80
N ILE A 46 8.88 1.82 -0.13
CA ILE A 46 7.72 1.46 0.67
C ILE A 46 8.07 1.78 2.12
N SER A 47 7.35 2.74 2.69
CA SER A 47 7.66 3.26 4.02
C SER A 47 6.39 3.45 4.82
N SER A 48 6.55 3.93 6.06
CA SER A 48 5.41 4.19 6.93
C SER A 48 4.45 5.22 6.33
N MET A 49 4.94 6.12 5.49
CA MET A 49 4.09 7.09 4.82
C MET A 49 3.07 6.39 3.91
N ASP A 50 3.51 5.38 3.15
CA ASP A 50 2.61 4.61 2.29
C ASP A 50 1.57 3.87 3.11
N TYR A 51 1.98 3.30 4.22
CA TYR A 51 1.13 2.62 5.16
C TYR A 51 0.02 3.57 5.68
N VAL A 52 0.41 4.79 6.06
CA VAL A 52 -0.54 5.80 6.53
C VAL A 52 -1.52 6.20 5.43
N LEU A 53 -1.03 6.34 4.20
CA LEU A 53 -1.89 6.70 3.08
C LEU A 53 -2.95 5.64 2.81
N ILE A 54 -2.56 4.38 2.86
CA ILE A 54 -3.49 3.27 2.67
C ILE A 54 -4.50 3.23 3.82
N LYS A 55 -4.03 3.41 5.05
CA LYS A 55 -4.90 3.45 6.22
C LYS A 55 -5.95 4.54 6.08
N ASN A 56 -5.55 5.73 5.66
CA ASN A 56 -6.47 6.84 5.50
C ASN A 56 -7.52 6.57 4.43
N ASP A 57 -7.14 5.89 3.36
CA ASP A 57 -8.09 5.50 2.33
C ASP A 57 -9.14 4.54 2.90
N ILE A 58 -8.69 3.52 3.62
CA ILE A 58 -9.57 2.52 4.22
C ILE A 58 -10.56 3.16 5.18
N LEU A 59 -10.09 4.10 5.99
CA LEU A 59 -10.91 4.79 6.97
C LEU A 59 -11.79 5.89 6.36
N GLY A 60 -11.61 6.17 5.08
CA GLY A 60 -12.38 7.22 4.41
C GLY A 60 -11.95 8.63 4.77
N ILE A 61 -10.79 8.79 5.41
CA ILE A 61 -10.27 10.11 5.78
C ILE A 61 -9.79 10.86 4.56
N LYS A 62 -9.02 10.18 3.72
CA LYS A 62 -8.52 10.75 2.47
C LYS A 62 -8.29 9.64 1.45
N LYS A 63 -8.95 9.73 0.32
CA LYS A 63 -8.80 8.73 -0.74
C LYS A 63 -7.48 8.91 -1.47
N ILE A 64 -6.88 7.80 -1.87
CA ILE A 64 -5.66 7.81 -2.64
C ILE A 64 -5.97 8.27 -4.06
N ASN A 65 -5.21 9.25 -4.56
CA ASN A 65 -5.31 9.70 -5.93
C ASN A 65 -4.54 8.77 -6.85
N LYS A 66 -5.14 8.51 -8.00
CA LYS A 66 -4.51 7.67 -9.00
C LYS A 66 -3.94 8.46 -10.12
#